data_af6c0e5f08928b3295b6fd3469bfb231
#
_entry.id   af6c0e5f08928b3295b6fd3469bfb231
#
_cell.length_a   1.000
_cell.length_b   1.000
_cell.length_c   1.000
_cell.angle_alpha   90.00
_cell.angle_beta   90.00
_cell.angle_gamma   90.00
#
_symmetry.space_group_name_H-M   'P 1'
#
loop_
_entity.id
_entity.type
_entity.pdbx_description
1 polymer ?
#
loop_
_entity_poly.entity_id
_entity_poly.type
_entity_poly.pdbx_seq_one_letter_code
_entity_poly.pdbx_strand_id
1 'polypeptide(L)'
;RSQGCQLSNPCWSVGSPSVSNESPIERECTILVKQLDPGLPLPSYAHPGDAGADLCSAVDVVLEPGERTLVSTGIAIALPTGFVGLVHPRSGLAARHGISIVNAPGTIDAGYRGEVKVCLINTDRTRSFTVNRGDRIAQLVIQRVHTADFVLADELDDTSRGAGGYGSTGGFQA
;
A
#
# COMPACT_ATOMS: atom_id res chain seq x y z
N ARG A 1 9.96 -58.37 40.61
CA ARG A 1 8.74 -58.21 39.79
C ARG A 1 8.54 -56.69 39.59
N SER A 2 9.05 -56.23 38.47
CA SER A 2 8.94 -54.83 38.04
C SER A 2 7.83 -54.74 36.98
N GLN A 3 6.76 -53.98 37.27
CA GLN A 3 5.73 -53.64 36.32
C GLN A 3 6.13 -52.35 35.57
N GLY A 4 6.29 -52.46 34.26
CA GLY A 4 6.55 -51.36 33.36
C GLY A 4 5.28 -50.56 33.10
N CYS A 5 5.31 -49.29 33.31
CA CYS A 5 4.26 -48.32 32.94
C CYS A 5 4.47 -47.93 31.46
N GLN A 6 3.56 -48.37 30.58
CA GLN A 6 3.50 -47.90 29.20
C GLN A 6 2.74 -46.59 29.14
N LEU A 7 3.45 -45.50 28.82
CA LEU A 7 2.82 -44.21 28.49
C LEU A 7 2.37 -44.24 27.03
N SER A 8 1.04 -44.30 26.81
CA SER A 8 0.46 -44.12 25.49
C SER A 8 0.40 -42.63 25.13
N ASN A 9 1.14 -42.24 24.09
CA ASN A 9 1.05 -40.92 23.50
C ASN A 9 -0.29 -40.74 22.79
N PRO A 10 -1.06 -39.67 23.04
CA PRO A 10 -2.21 -39.37 22.22
C PRO A 10 -1.75 -38.77 20.90
N CYS A 11 -2.09 -39.46 19.81
CA CYS A 11 -1.92 -38.98 18.46
C CYS A 11 -2.89 -37.81 18.21
N TRP A 12 -2.37 -36.58 18.20
CA TRP A 12 -3.12 -35.42 17.75
C TRP A 12 -3.11 -35.39 16.23
N SER A 13 -4.15 -35.90 15.58
CA SER A 13 -4.41 -35.67 14.19
C SER A 13 -4.91 -34.23 14.02
N VAL A 14 -4.02 -33.32 13.70
CA VAL A 14 -4.36 -31.97 13.27
C VAL A 14 -4.91 -32.09 11.85
N GLY A 15 -6.22 -32.18 11.72
CA GLY A 15 -6.89 -32.00 10.44
C GLY A 15 -6.65 -30.56 9.98
N SER A 16 -5.94 -30.40 8.86
CA SER A 16 -5.78 -29.11 8.21
C SER A 16 -7.14 -28.57 7.81
N PRO A 17 -7.56 -27.38 8.26
CA PRO A 17 -8.78 -26.78 7.73
C PRO A 17 -8.54 -26.44 6.27
N SER A 18 -9.29 -27.04 5.37
CA SER A 18 -9.38 -26.63 3.98
C SER A 18 -10.08 -25.26 3.95
N VAL A 19 -9.30 -24.19 3.88
CA VAL A 19 -9.83 -22.84 3.65
C VAL A 19 -10.13 -22.74 2.15
N SER A 20 -11.33 -23.16 1.75
CA SER A 20 -11.92 -22.76 0.48
C SER A 20 -12.46 -21.34 0.64
N ASN A 21 -11.62 -20.34 0.49
CA ASN A 21 -12.00 -18.94 0.59
C ASN A 21 -12.28 -18.37 -0.82
N GLU A 22 -13.30 -18.87 -1.48
CA GLU A 22 -13.89 -18.29 -2.68
C GLU A 22 -15.24 -17.65 -2.35
N SER A 23 -15.24 -16.69 -1.43
CA SER A 23 -16.31 -15.69 -1.42
C SER A 23 -16.08 -14.76 -2.60
N PRO A 24 -17.11 -14.47 -3.44
CA PRO A 24 -16.97 -13.46 -4.49
C PRO A 24 -16.55 -12.15 -3.82
N ILE A 25 -15.47 -11.53 -4.30
CA ILE A 25 -15.03 -10.22 -3.83
C ILE A 25 -16.18 -9.25 -4.13
N GLU A 26 -16.97 -8.91 -3.13
CA GLU A 26 -17.97 -7.85 -3.24
C GLU A 26 -17.23 -6.56 -3.57
N ARG A 27 -17.48 -6.02 -4.76
CA ARG A 27 -16.95 -4.73 -5.18
C ARG A 27 -17.65 -3.65 -4.39
N GLU A 28 -17.01 -3.14 -3.35
CA GLU A 28 -17.61 -2.15 -2.44
C GLU A 28 -17.84 -0.78 -3.08
N CYS A 29 -17.12 -0.44 -4.15
CA CYS A 29 -17.30 0.84 -4.84
C CYS A 29 -16.87 0.79 -6.31
N THR A 30 -17.43 1.71 -7.11
CA THR A 30 -17.02 1.94 -8.50
C THR A 30 -16.23 3.24 -8.59
N ILE A 31 -15.03 3.16 -9.18
CA ILE A 31 -14.18 4.33 -9.45
C ILE A 31 -14.30 4.67 -10.93
N LEU A 32 -14.72 5.89 -11.23
CA LEU A 32 -14.70 6.37 -12.60
C LEU A 32 -13.29 6.82 -12.96
N VAL A 33 -12.80 6.37 -14.10
CA VAL A 33 -11.46 6.69 -14.60
C VAL A 33 -11.59 7.44 -15.93
N LYS A 34 -10.99 8.64 -15.98
CA LYS A 34 -10.78 9.35 -17.24
C LYS A 34 -9.38 9.02 -17.73
N GLN A 35 -9.30 8.35 -18.86
CA GLN A 35 -8.05 8.02 -19.53
C GLN A 35 -7.55 9.24 -20.28
N LEU A 36 -6.39 9.76 -19.92
CA LEU A 36 -5.70 10.88 -20.54
C LEU A 36 -4.71 10.40 -21.60
N ASP A 37 -4.19 9.17 -21.41
CA ASP A 37 -3.36 8.46 -22.39
C ASP A 37 -4.03 7.12 -22.76
N PRO A 38 -4.77 7.05 -23.88
CA PRO A 38 -5.49 5.84 -24.29
C PRO A 38 -4.59 4.68 -24.70
N GLY A 39 -3.29 4.89 -24.82
CA GLY A 39 -2.30 3.84 -25.10
C GLY A 39 -1.82 3.07 -23.87
N LEU A 40 -2.32 3.41 -22.67
CA LEU A 40 -1.98 2.71 -21.42
C LEU A 40 -3.18 1.92 -20.87
N PRO A 41 -2.94 0.82 -20.13
CA PRO A 41 -4.02 0.11 -19.46
C PRO A 41 -4.60 0.93 -18.30
N LEU A 42 -5.87 0.68 -17.98
CA LEU A 42 -6.46 1.18 -16.73
C LEU A 42 -5.82 0.47 -15.52
N PRO A 43 -5.87 1.10 -14.34
CA PRO A 43 -5.42 0.44 -13.11
C PRO A 43 -6.10 -0.92 -12.94
N SER A 44 -5.31 -1.95 -12.65
CA SER A 44 -5.80 -3.31 -12.50
C SER A 44 -5.07 -4.07 -11.39
N TYR A 45 -5.80 -4.99 -10.76
CA TYR A 45 -5.23 -5.92 -9.79
C TYR A 45 -4.55 -7.06 -10.54
N ALA A 46 -3.32 -7.41 -10.16
CA ALA A 46 -2.57 -8.48 -10.80
C ALA A 46 -3.13 -9.87 -10.47
N HIS A 47 -3.61 -10.03 -9.22
CA HIS A 47 -4.21 -11.30 -8.74
C HIS A 47 -5.50 -11.03 -7.96
N PRO A 48 -6.42 -12.02 -7.90
CA PRO A 48 -7.56 -11.97 -7.00
C PRO A 48 -7.09 -11.78 -5.54
N GLY A 49 -7.70 -10.82 -4.84
CA GLY A 49 -7.34 -10.51 -3.45
C GLY A 49 -6.22 -9.48 -3.28
N ASP A 50 -5.58 -9.01 -4.35
CA ASP A 50 -4.65 -7.90 -4.25
C ASP A 50 -5.35 -6.63 -3.74
N ALA A 51 -4.70 -5.91 -2.83
CA ALA A 51 -5.22 -4.66 -2.30
C ALA A 51 -4.89 -3.44 -3.18
N GLY A 52 -3.80 -3.50 -3.94
CA GLY A 52 -3.31 -2.41 -4.78
C GLY A 52 -3.48 -2.68 -6.27
N ALA A 53 -4.13 -1.75 -6.98
CA ALA A 53 -4.18 -1.76 -8.44
C ALA A 53 -2.91 -1.10 -9.00
N ASP A 54 -2.26 -1.74 -9.97
CA ASP A 54 -1.04 -1.19 -10.57
C ASP A 54 -1.29 0.11 -11.32
N LEU A 55 -0.39 1.09 -11.13
CA LEU A 55 -0.32 2.35 -11.88
C LEU A 55 0.92 2.33 -12.78
N CYS A 56 0.71 2.64 -14.07
CA CYS A 56 1.78 2.68 -15.06
C CYS A 56 2.29 4.10 -15.29
N SER A 57 3.54 4.23 -15.70
CA SER A 57 4.11 5.48 -16.19
C SER A 57 3.56 5.84 -17.58
N ALA A 58 3.18 7.08 -17.78
CA ALA A 58 2.80 7.62 -19.09
C ALA A 58 4.01 8.20 -19.87
N VAL A 59 5.18 8.23 -19.26
CA VAL A 59 6.39 8.85 -19.83
C VAL A 59 7.63 7.99 -19.60
N ASP A 60 8.62 8.19 -20.43
CA ASP A 60 9.98 7.71 -20.16
C ASP A 60 10.71 8.76 -19.31
N VAL A 61 11.41 8.31 -18.27
CA VAL A 61 12.19 9.19 -17.39
C VAL A 61 13.38 8.43 -16.80
N VAL A 62 14.51 9.11 -16.66
CA VAL A 62 15.67 8.62 -15.93
C VAL A 62 15.71 9.35 -14.59
N LEU A 63 15.86 8.60 -13.52
CA LEU A 63 16.05 9.09 -12.15
C LEU A 63 17.51 8.89 -11.78
N GLU A 64 18.28 9.97 -11.70
CA GLU A 64 19.65 9.92 -11.21
C GLU A 64 19.69 9.62 -9.70
N PRO A 65 20.84 9.19 -9.14
CA PRO A 65 21.01 8.96 -7.72
C PRO A 65 20.55 10.14 -6.86
N GLY A 66 19.60 9.91 -5.95
CA GLY A 66 19.01 10.94 -5.08
C GLY A 66 17.98 11.85 -5.75
N GLU A 67 17.74 11.70 -7.04
CA GLU A 67 16.76 12.50 -7.76
C GLU A 67 15.33 12.09 -7.45
N ARG A 68 14.42 13.08 -7.42
CA ARG A 68 12.97 12.86 -7.41
C ARG A 68 12.29 13.56 -8.56
N THR A 69 11.27 12.91 -9.10
CA THR A 69 10.52 13.44 -10.23
C THR A 69 9.04 13.09 -10.11
N LEU A 70 8.18 13.99 -10.61
CA LEU A 70 6.74 13.78 -10.67
C LEU A 70 6.37 13.10 -11.98
N VAL A 71 6.06 11.80 -11.91
CA VAL A 71 5.79 10.95 -13.08
C VAL A 71 4.28 10.89 -13.33
N SER A 72 3.88 11.23 -14.57
CA SER A 72 2.51 11.15 -15.05
C SER A 72 2.07 9.68 -15.21
N THR A 73 0.79 9.40 -14.91
CA THR A 73 0.20 8.05 -15.09
C THR A 73 -0.80 7.98 -16.24
N GLY A 74 -1.12 9.11 -16.85
CA GLY A 74 -2.08 9.19 -17.96
C GLY A 74 -3.53 8.95 -17.58
N ILE A 75 -3.88 9.04 -16.29
CA ILE A 75 -5.26 8.90 -15.83
C ILE A 75 -5.64 9.98 -14.82
N ALA A 76 -6.94 10.29 -14.78
CA ALA A 76 -7.59 10.99 -13.69
C ALA A 76 -8.74 10.11 -13.16
N ILE A 77 -9.01 10.18 -11.85
CA ILE A 77 -10.02 9.33 -11.21
C ILE A 77 -11.06 10.18 -10.46
N ALA A 78 -12.25 9.62 -10.30
CA ALA A 78 -13.28 10.18 -9.45
C ALA A 78 -13.64 9.18 -8.36
N LEU A 79 -13.21 9.47 -7.15
CA LEU A 79 -13.54 8.70 -5.96
C LEU A 79 -14.90 9.12 -5.41
N PRO A 80 -15.76 8.19 -4.94
CA PRO A 80 -16.93 8.53 -4.16
C PRO A 80 -16.58 9.20 -2.84
N THR A 81 -17.47 10.05 -2.32
CA THR A 81 -17.34 10.60 -0.96
C THR A 81 -17.23 9.46 0.07
N GLY A 82 -16.36 9.61 1.07
CA GLY A 82 -16.09 8.59 2.07
C GLY A 82 -15.01 7.58 1.67
N PHE A 83 -14.35 7.80 0.51
CA PHE A 83 -13.20 7.01 0.06
C PHE A 83 -11.98 7.88 -0.21
N VAL A 84 -10.83 7.27 -0.08
CA VAL A 84 -9.52 7.84 -0.43
C VAL A 84 -8.79 6.89 -1.37
N GLY A 85 -8.01 7.44 -2.30
CA GLY A 85 -7.02 6.70 -3.06
C GLY A 85 -5.64 6.90 -2.43
N LEU A 86 -4.99 5.82 -2.06
CA LEU A 86 -3.64 5.84 -1.50
C LEU A 86 -2.65 5.27 -2.52
N VAL A 87 -1.67 6.09 -2.89
CA VAL A 87 -0.61 5.70 -3.83
C VAL A 87 0.59 5.18 -3.04
N HIS A 88 0.84 3.88 -3.17
CA HIS A 88 1.92 3.19 -2.48
C HIS A 88 3.07 2.82 -3.42
N PRO A 89 4.33 2.80 -2.92
CA PRO A 89 5.45 2.27 -3.68
C PRO A 89 5.28 0.76 -3.92
N ARG A 90 5.92 0.27 -4.98
CA ARG A 90 5.99 -1.16 -5.26
C ARG A 90 7.19 -1.77 -4.53
N SER A 91 6.93 -2.82 -3.74
CA SER A 91 7.96 -3.51 -2.95
C SER A 91 9.14 -3.99 -3.79
N GLY A 92 8.87 -4.49 -5.01
CA GLY A 92 9.94 -4.95 -5.91
C GLY A 92 10.85 -3.83 -6.42
N LEU A 93 10.31 -2.63 -6.69
CA LEU A 93 11.10 -1.46 -7.07
C LEU A 93 11.91 -0.94 -5.88
N ALA A 94 11.29 -0.87 -4.70
CA ALA A 94 11.95 -0.44 -3.48
C ALA A 94 13.13 -1.36 -3.11
N ALA A 95 12.88 -2.66 -3.04
CA ALA A 95 13.89 -3.62 -2.56
C ALA A 95 15.05 -3.83 -3.53
N ARG A 96 14.81 -3.82 -4.86
CA ARG A 96 15.84 -4.14 -5.86
C ARG A 96 16.56 -2.92 -6.39
N HIS A 97 15.87 -1.78 -6.45
CA HIS A 97 16.34 -0.60 -7.16
C HIS A 97 16.37 0.66 -6.28
N GLY A 98 15.89 0.59 -5.04
CA GLY A 98 15.84 1.75 -4.17
C GLY A 98 14.85 2.82 -4.63
N ILE A 99 13.87 2.46 -5.49
CA ILE A 99 12.86 3.40 -5.96
C ILE A 99 11.67 3.42 -5.00
N SER A 100 11.33 4.63 -4.55
CA SER A 100 10.24 4.86 -3.60
C SER A 100 9.39 6.06 -4.03
N ILE A 101 8.41 6.41 -3.20
CA ILE A 101 7.55 7.59 -3.37
C ILE A 101 7.82 8.54 -2.20
N VAL A 102 8.13 9.80 -2.50
CA VAL A 102 8.57 10.79 -1.50
C VAL A 102 7.50 11.04 -0.43
N ASN A 103 6.24 11.11 -0.83
CA ASN A 103 5.08 11.39 0.03
C ASN A 103 4.23 10.13 0.30
N ALA A 104 4.85 8.95 0.34
CA ALA A 104 4.11 7.70 0.53
C ALA A 104 3.46 7.60 1.93
N PRO A 105 2.16 7.22 1.98
CA PRO A 105 1.25 7.05 0.85
C PRO A 105 0.78 8.40 0.28
N GLY A 106 0.87 8.56 -1.04
CA GLY A 106 0.28 9.73 -1.72
C GLY A 106 -1.23 9.70 -1.56
N THR A 107 -1.84 10.78 -1.10
CA THR A 107 -3.28 10.85 -0.82
C THR A 107 -4.03 11.48 -1.97
N ILE A 108 -5.03 10.79 -2.50
CA ILE A 108 -5.96 11.29 -3.52
C ILE A 108 -7.32 11.47 -2.86
N ASP A 109 -7.76 12.70 -2.72
CA ASP A 109 -9.04 13.05 -2.12
C ASP A 109 -10.22 12.78 -3.05
N ALA A 110 -11.40 12.51 -2.50
CA ALA A 110 -12.63 12.28 -3.27
C ALA A 110 -12.99 13.45 -4.21
N GLY A 111 -12.62 14.68 -3.85
CA GLY A 111 -12.84 15.89 -4.67
C GLY A 111 -11.80 16.14 -5.76
N TYR A 112 -10.66 15.42 -5.76
CA TYR A 112 -9.62 15.62 -6.76
C TYR A 112 -10.03 15.11 -8.14
N ARG A 113 -9.73 15.88 -9.21
CA ARG A 113 -10.06 15.55 -10.60
C ARG A 113 -8.88 15.75 -11.56
N GLY A 114 -7.72 16.12 -11.04
CA GLY A 114 -6.50 16.23 -11.83
C GLY A 114 -5.90 14.87 -12.18
N GLU A 115 -4.88 14.89 -13.02
CA GLU A 115 -4.11 13.69 -13.33
C GLU A 115 -3.45 13.11 -12.08
N VAL A 116 -3.56 11.80 -11.89
CA VAL A 116 -2.80 11.09 -10.88
C VAL A 116 -1.33 11.07 -11.28
N LYS A 117 -0.48 11.68 -10.47
CA LYS A 117 0.97 11.68 -10.67
C LYS A 117 1.67 11.06 -9.46
N VAL A 118 2.81 10.41 -9.72
CA VAL A 118 3.58 9.72 -8.69
C VAL A 118 4.91 10.43 -8.51
N CYS A 119 5.20 10.92 -7.30
CA CYS A 119 6.46 11.56 -6.96
C CYS A 119 7.51 10.49 -6.63
N LEU A 120 8.15 9.92 -7.64
CA LEU A 120 9.20 8.92 -7.47
C LEU A 120 10.49 9.54 -6.96
N ILE A 121 11.24 8.77 -6.20
CA ILE A 121 12.61 9.08 -5.78
C ILE A 121 13.52 7.87 -5.99
N ASN A 122 14.71 8.09 -6.49
CA ASN A 122 15.79 7.12 -6.52
C ASN A 122 16.65 7.28 -5.26
N THR A 123 16.60 6.33 -4.34
CA THR A 123 17.40 6.32 -3.11
C THR A 123 18.74 5.60 -3.28
N ASP A 124 19.02 4.98 -4.44
CA ASP A 124 20.34 4.42 -4.73
C ASP A 124 21.36 5.59 -4.81
N ARG A 125 22.56 5.35 -4.32
CA ARG A 125 23.61 6.38 -4.21
C ARG A 125 24.49 6.47 -5.44
N THR A 126 24.43 5.49 -6.31
CA THR A 126 25.41 5.32 -7.40
C THR A 126 24.80 4.97 -8.74
N ARG A 127 23.59 4.42 -8.77
CA ARG A 127 22.97 3.93 -10.01
C ARG A 127 21.73 4.73 -10.36
N SER A 128 21.66 5.20 -11.59
CA SER A 128 20.45 5.74 -12.18
C SER A 128 19.42 4.63 -12.41
N PHE A 129 18.15 5.00 -12.45
CA PHE A 129 17.05 4.10 -12.74
C PHE A 129 16.20 4.66 -13.87
N THR A 130 16.00 3.86 -14.92
CA THR A 130 15.16 4.23 -16.06
C THR A 130 13.77 3.67 -15.88
N VAL A 131 12.78 4.54 -15.96
CA VAL A 131 11.37 4.21 -16.08
C VAL A 131 10.97 4.40 -17.54
N ASN A 132 10.38 3.37 -18.14
CA ASN A 132 9.83 3.48 -19.48
C ASN A 132 8.31 3.65 -19.41
N ARG A 133 7.74 4.32 -20.41
CA ARG A 133 6.28 4.38 -20.55
C ARG A 133 5.68 2.97 -20.56
N GLY A 134 4.65 2.76 -19.73
CA GLY A 134 4.03 1.46 -19.52
C GLY A 134 4.58 0.67 -18.32
N ASP A 135 5.74 1.05 -17.77
CA ASP A 135 6.26 0.42 -16.56
C ASP A 135 5.34 0.67 -15.36
N ARG A 136 5.11 -0.38 -14.57
CA ARG A 136 4.31 -0.28 -13.33
C ARG A 136 5.16 0.36 -12.23
N ILE A 137 4.82 1.60 -11.85
CA ILE A 137 5.63 2.44 -10.96
C ILE A 137 5.08 2.55 -9.54
N ALA A 138 3.80 2.30 -9.35
CA ALA A 138 3.12 2.45 -8.06
C ALA A 138 1.92 1.51 -7.96
N GLN A 139 1.28 1.50 -6.80
CA GLN A 139 0.02 0.80 -6.55
C GLN A 139 -1.01 1.76 -5.96
N LEU A 140 -2.25 1.70 -6.48
CA LEU A 140 -3.39 2.47 -5.98
C LEU A 140 -4.25 1.58 -5.09
N VAL A 141 -4.34 1.92 -3.80
CA VAL A 141 -5.22 1.28 -2.83
C VAL A 141 -6.42 2.17 -2.60
N ILE A 142 -7.63 1.61 -2.70
CA ILE A 142 -8.88 2.33 -2.39
C ILE A 142 -9.33 1.93 -0.99
N GLN A 143 -9.59 2.93 -0.14
CA GLN A 143 -9.94 2.70 1.25
C GLN A 143 -11.08 3.62 1.68
N ARG A 144 -11.94 3.15 2.59
CA ARG A 144 -12.91 4.01 3.28
C ARG A 144 -12.19 4.91 4.27
N VAL A 145 -12.68 6.14 4.42
CA VAL A 145 -12.16 7.09 5.41
C VAL A 145 -13.28 7.59 6.31
N HIS A 146 -12.93 7.85 7.54
CA HIS A 146 -13.77 8.57 8.48
C HIS A 146 -13.38 10.04 8.49
N THR A 147 -14.36 10.94 8.40
CA THR A 147 -14.16 12.36 8.66
C THR A 147 -14.35 12.60 10.13
N ALA A 148 -13.33 13.15 10.80
CA ALA A 148 -13.38 13.49 12.19
C ALA A 148 -13.88 14.93 12.38
N ASP A 149 -14.62 15.14 13.45
CA ASP A 149 -14.91 16.47 13.99
C ASP A 149 -13.88 16.76 15.11
N PHE A 150 -13.11 17.82 14.93
CA PHE A 150 -12.06 18.22 15.90
C PHE A 150 -12.64 19.24 16.88
N VAL A 151 -12.82 18.81 18.13
CA VAL A 151 -13.36 19.63 19.21
C VAL A 151 -12.26 20.00 20.17
N LEU A 152 -12.17 21.31 20.52
CA LEU A 152 -11.24 21.76 21.53
C LEU A 152 -11.62 21.19 22.89
N ALA A 153 -10.65 20.60 23.59
CA ALA A 153 -10.77 20.13 24.96
C ALA A 153 -9.67 20.75 25.82
N ASP A 154 -10.00 21.09 27.06
CA ASP A 154 -9.01 21.64 28.02
C ASP A 154 -8.06 20.53 28.48
N GLU A 155 -8.54 19.30 28.61
CA GLU A 155 -7.77 18.14 29.05
C GLU A 155 -8.17 16.90 28.24
N LEU A 156 -7.28 15.93 28.14
CA LEU A 156 -7.51 14.61 27.56
C LEU A 156 -7.49 13.56 28.64
N ASP A 157 -8.26 12.50 28.46
CA ASP A 157 -8.33 11.38 29.40
C ASP A 157 -6.94 10.74 29.62
N ASP A 158 -6.67 10.34 30.87
CA ASP A 158 -5.48 9.57 31.21
C ASP A 158 -5.54 8.16 30.63
N THR A 159 -4.41 7.72 30.08
CA THR A 159 -4.27 6.34 29.60
C THR A 159 -3.03 5.68 30.19
N SER A 160 -2.99 4.34 30.21
CA SER A 160 -1.83 3.58 30.68
C SER A 160 -0.54 3.87 29.87
N ARG A 161 -0.67 4.38 28.65
CA ARG A 161 0.45 4.82 27.80
C ARG A 161 0.85 6.26 28.07
N GLY A 162 -0.08 7.12 28.47
CA GLY A 162 0.11 8.56 28.68
C GLY A 162 0.80 9.21 27.48
N ALA A 163 1.79 10.06 27.75
CA ALA A 163 2.60 10.75 26.74
C ALA A 163 3.74 9.89 26.15
N GLY A 164 3.82 8.61 26.48
CA GLY A 164 4.88 7.71 26.02
C GLY A 164 4.85 7.48 24.50
N GLY A 165 5.94 7.86 23.82
CA GLY A 165 6.13 7.69 22.37
C GLY A 165 7.58 7.35 22.03
N TYR A 166 7.93 7.33 20.74
CA TYR A 166 9.31 7.22 20.23
C TYR A 166 10.18 6.11 20.88
N GLY A 167 9.62 4.91 20.99
CA GLY A 167 10.36 3.76 21.55
C GLY A 167 10.16 3.54 23.04
N SER A 168 9.16 4.18 23.70
CA SER A 168 8.83 3.98 25.12
C SER A 168 8.53 2.51 25.50
N THR A 169 8.25 1.64 24.51
CA THR A 169 8.02 0.21 24.72
C THR A 169 9.30 -0.65 24.65
N GLY A 170 10.47 -0.03 24.46
CA GLY A 170 11.74 -0.75 24.25
C GLY A 170 11.79 -1.39 22.85
N GLY A 171 12.91 -2.02 22.49
CA GLY A 171 13.04 -2.75 21.22
C GLY A 171 14.48 -2.86 20.71
N PHE A 172 15.40 -2.10 21.26
CA PHE A 172 16.82 -2.21 20.96
C PHE A 172 17.59 -2.50 22.25
N GLN A 173 18.30 -3.62 22.29
CA GLN A 173 19.35 -3.86 23.28
C GLN A 173 20.61 -3.22 22.71
N ALA A 174 21.18 -2.25 23.43
CA ALA A 174 22.47 -1.64 23.11
C ALA A 174 23.60 -2.60 23.46
#